data_e9806410bdeabc5ff1b7211cdf39083b
#
_entry.id   e9806410bdeabc5ff1b7211cdf39083b
#
_cell.length_a   1.000
_cell.length_b   1.000
_cell.length_c   1.000
_cell.angle_alpha   90.00
_cell.angle_beta   90.00
_cell.angle_gamma   90.00
#
_symmetry.space_group_name_H-M   'P 1'
#
loop_
_entity.id
_entity.type
_entity.pdbx_description
1 polymer ?
#
loop_
_entity_poly.entity_id
_entity_poly.type
_entity_poly.pdbx_seq_one_letter_code
_entity_poly.pdbx_strand_id
1 'polypeptide(L)'
;LAGSAVALGLQSSLGSAPLRLAVAMVAGAAVAALLGFLIGIPVLRLNGDYLAIVTLAFGEIIKSIVTNIYLGVDEDGLQFSFLSNTNQLGEGGVELIRGPMGVMHSQRISSFVAGFVLVLVALVVIFNLVNSRTGRAIMAARDNRIAAESVGISVTKYKMIAFVVSAALAGPAGTLYGCGQITFVATKFDFNTSILILVFVVLGGLGNMWGSVIAATALTILPEALRQFSDYRMLVYAIVLILVMLATHNPTLRGFFDRLRGKAVRGLDTASIRRGGKTEKGGDAR
;
A
#
# COMPACT_ATOMS: atom_id res chain seq x y z
N LEU A 1 0.98 0.97 -13.46
CA LEU A 1 1.02 1.06 -14.92
C LEU A 1 -0.13 0.32 -15.59
N ALA A 2 -0.35 -0.99 -15.33
CA ALA A 2 -1.44 -1.75 -15.98
C ALA A 2 -2.82 -1.10 -15.75
N GLY A 3 -3.16 -0.74 -14.51
CA GLY A 3 -4.43 -0.08 -14.23
C GLY A 3 -4.56 1.30 -14.89
N SER A 4 -3.49 2.09 -14.91
CA SER A 4 -3.52 3.39 -15.59
C SER A 4 -3.61 3.27 -17.11
N ALA A 5 -2.98 2.26 -17.70
CA ALA A 5 -3.13 1.93 -19.12
C ALA A 5 -4.58 1.51 -19.48
N VAL A 6 -5.20 0.68 -18.60
CA VAL A 6 -6.62 0.32 -18.74
C VAL A 6 -7.53 1.54 -18.64
N ALA A 7 -7.23 2.48 -17.74
CA ALA A 7 -7.99 3.73 -17.62
C ALA A 7 -7.94 4.59 -18.89
N LEU A 8 -6.80 4.58 -19.59
CA LEU A 8 -6.65 5.24 -20.90
C LEU A 8 -7.40 4.51 -22.00
N GLY A 9 -7.21 3.20 -22.13
CA GLY A 9 -7.87 2.40 -23.17
C GLY A 9 -9.40 2.43 -23.08
N LEU A 10 -9.96 2.62 -21.88
CA LEU A 10 -11.40 2.76 -21.67
C LEU A 10 -11.93 4.19 -21.86
N GLN A 11 -11.07 5.14 -22.25
CA GLN A 11 -11.48 6.54 -22.40
C GLN A 11 -12.53 6.73 -23.51
N SER A 12 -12.46 5.94 -24.57
CA SER A 12 -13.42 5.95 -25.67
C SER A 12 -14.73 5.22 -25.35
N SER A 13 -14.68 4.19 -24.48
CA SER A 13 -15.83 3.29 -24.23
C SER A 13 -16.68 3.70 -23.03
N LEU A 14 -16.11 4.32 -22.00
CA LEU A 14 -16.80 4.67 -20.76
C LEU A 14 -16.75 6.17 -20.52
N GLY A 15 -17.89 6.83 -20.70
CA GLY A 15 -18.03 8.29 -20.50
C GLY A 15 -17.96 8.75 -19.04
N SER A 16 -18.18 7.86 -18.05
CA SER A 16 -18.14 8.21 -16.62
C SER A 16 -16.76 8.00 -16.01
N ALA A 17 -16.10 9.08 -15.60
CA ALA A 17 -14.77 9.06 -14.98
C ALA A 17 -14.67 8.14 -13.73
N PRO A 18 -15.66 8.11 -12.79
CA PRO A 18 -15.55 7.27 -11.61
C PRO A 18 -15.64 5.76 -11.93
N LEU A 19 -16.46 5.37 -12.90
CA LEU A 19 -16.58 3.97 -13.31
C LEU A 19 -15.29 3.49 -13.97
N ARG A 20 -14.72 4.31 -14.84
CA ARG A 20 -13.43 4.04 -15.48
C ARG A 20 -12.30 3.85 -14.46
N LEU A 21 -12.25 4.72 -13.44
CA LEU A 21 -11.29 4.59 -12.35
C LEU A 21 -11.49 3.28 -11.56
N ALA A 22 -12.74 2.93 -11.23
CA ALA A 22 -13.05 1.69 -10.51
C ALA A 22 -12.60 0.44 -11.29
N VAL A 23 -12.92 0.36 -12.59
CA VAL A 23 -12.48 -0.75 -13.45
C VAL A 23 -10.96 -0.82 -13.55
N ALA A 24 -10.30 0.33 -13.72
CA ALA A 24 -8.85 0.43 -13.76
C ALA A 24 -8.19 -0.04 -12.45
N MET A 25 -8.79 0.29 -11.30
CA MET A 25 -8.30 -0.17 -9.98
C MET A 25 -8.44 -1.68 -9.81
N VAL A 26 -9.56 -2.26 -10.25
CA VAL A 26 -9.76 -3.72 -10.22
C VAL A 26 -8.78 -4.42 -11.15
N ALA A 27 -8.58 -3.91 -12.37
CA ALA A 27 -7.59 -4.45 -13.30
C ALA A 27 -6.16 -4.35 -12.73
N GLY A 28 -5.80 -3.22 -12.13
CA GLY A 28 -4.53 -3.02 -11.44
C GLY A 28 -4.33 -4.00 -10.28
N ALA A 29 -5.39 -4.26 -9.49
CA ALA A 29 -5.37 -5.26 -8.42
C ALA A 29 -5.12 -6.67 -8.95
N ALA A 30 -5.83 -7.06 -10.02
CA ALA A 30 -5.70 -8.38 -10.62
C ALA A 30 -4.30 -8.63 -11.17
N VAL A 31 -3.75 -7.67 -11.93
CA VAL A 31 -2.38 -7.78 -12.48
C VAL A 31 -1.34 -7.81 -11.36
N ALA A 32 -1.47 -6.97 -10.32
CA ALA A 32 -0.56 -6.96 -9.19
C ALA A 32 -0.64 -8.27 -8.37
N ALA A 33 -1.83 -8.83 -8.17
CA ALA A 33 -2.03 -10.13 -7.51
C ALA A 33 -1.37 -11.27 -8.31
N LEU A 34 -1.54 -11.27 -9.64
CA LEU A 34 -0.96 -12.28 -10.53
C LEU A 34 0.57 -12.21 -10.51
N LEU A 35 1.15 -11.03 -10.64
CA LEU A 35 2.60 -10.84 -10.54
C LEU A 35 3.11 -11.21 -9.15
N GLY A 36 2.39 -10.81 -8.09
CA GLY A 36 2.69 -11.20 -6.72
C GLY A 36 2.68 -12.72 -6.53
N PHE A 37 1.71 -13.42 -7.09
CA PHE A 37 1.67 -14.88 -7.06
C PHE A 37 2.85 -15.50 -7.81
N LEU A 38 3.13 -15.03 -9.01
CA LEU A 38 4.20 -15.55 -9.87
C LEU A 38 5.57 -15.40 -9.22
N ILE A 39 5.84 -14.22 -8.62
CA ILE A 39 7.10 -13.93 -7.93
C ILE A 39 7.15 -14.66 -6.58
N GLY A 40 6.03 -14.77 -5.90
CA GLY A 40 5.95 -15.43 -4.61
C GLY A 40 6.35 -16.91 -4.65
N ILE A 41 6.12 -17.62 -5.77
CA ILE A 41 6.48 -19.04 -5.91
C ILE A 41 7.99 -19.27 -5.69
N PRO A 42 8.92 -18.63 -6.41
CA PRO A 42 10.34 -18.82 -6.19
C PRO A 42 10.83 -18.15 -4.89
N VAL A 43 10.34 -16.95 -4.60
CA VAL A 43 10.84 -16.11 -3.50
C VAL A 43 10.54 -16.72 -2.13
N LEU A 44 9.32 -17.21 -1.90
CA LEU A 44 8.92 -17.72 -0.58
C LEU A 44 9.52 -19.11 -0.23
N ARG A 45 10.21 -19.73 -1.17
CA ARG A 45 10.99 -20.95 -0.91
C ARG A 45 12.35 -20.65 -0.28
N LEU A 46 12.82 -19.41 -0.39
CA LEU A 46 14.08 -18.97 0.16
C LEU A 46 13.92 -18.50 1.61
N ASN A 47 15.00 -18.57 2.38
CA ASN A 47 15.02 -18.18 3.78
C ASN A 47 16.18 -17.22 4.06
N GLY A 48 16.01 -16.36 5.08
CA GLY A 48 17.07 -15.45 5.54
C GLY A 48 17.48 -14.43 4.48
N ASP A 49 18.77 -14.19 4.38
CA ASP A 49 19.35 -13.14 3.54
C ASP A 49 19.13 -13.37 2.04
N TYR A 50 19.06 -14.63 1.60
CA TYR A 50 18.76 -14.97 0.20
C TYR A 50 17.38 -14.51 -0.22
N LEU A 51 16.41 -14.52 0.69
CA LEU A 51 15.07 -13.97 0.43
C LEU A 51 15.15 -12.48 0.13
N ALA A 52 15.91 -11.73 0.94
CA ALA A 52 16.06 -10.28 0.75
C ALA A 52 16.75 -9.93 -0.58
N ILE A 53 17.84 -10.62 -0.93
CA ILE A 53 18.59 -10.40 -2.17
C ILE A 53 17.69 -10.68 -3.38
N VAL A 54 16.97 -11.80 -3.36
CA VAL A 54 16.14 -12.21 -4.51
C VAL A 54 14.91 -11.31 -4.66
N THR A 55 14.28 -10.86 -3.58
CA THR A 55 13.16 -9.90 -3.67
C THR A 55 13.60 -8.56 -4.26
N LEU A 56 14.79 -8.08 -3.89
CA LEU A 56 15.38 -6.87 -4.45
C LEU A 56 15.64 -7.04 -5.96
N ALA A 57 16.26 -8.17 -6.34
CA ALA A 57 16.55 -8.47 -7.75
C ALA A 57 15.26 -8.53 -8.59
N PHE A 58 14.21 -9.19 -8.10
CA PHE A 58 12.91 -9.22 -8.79
C PHE A 58 12.27 -7.83 -8.91
N GLY A 59 12.41 -6.98 -7.91
CA GLY A 59 11.96 -5.59 -7.97
C GLY A 59 12.62 -4.82 -9.13
N GLU A 60 13.94 -4.91 -9.25
CA GLU A 60 14.68 -4.26 -10.35
C GLU A 60 14.40 -4.90 -11.71
N ILE A 61 14.22 -6.23 -11.79
CA ILE A 61 13.82 -6.91 -13.03
C ILE A 61 12.46 -6.40 -13.51
N ILE A 62 11.46 -6.33 -12.62
CA ILE A 62 10.12 -5.85 -13.00
C ILE A 62 10.18 -4.38 -13.45
N LYS A 63 10.89 -3.53 -12.71
CA LYS A 63 11.09 -2.14 -13.09
C LYS A 63 11.72 -2.04 -14.47
N SER A 64 12.77 -2.82 -14.75
CA SER A 64 13.44 -2.85 -16.04
C SER A 64 12.51 -3.34 -17.17
N ILE A 65 11.77 -4.42 -16.95
CA ILE A 65 10.77 -4.92 -17.90
C ILE A 65 9.75 -3.82 -18.22
N VAL A 66 9.14 -3.23 -17.19
CA VAL A 66 8.10 -2.20 -17.36
C VAL A 66 8.62 -0.95 -18.05
N THR A 67 9.88 -0.58 -17.83
CA THR A 67 10.51 0.56 -18.48
C THR A 67 10.79 0.32 -19.98
N ASN A 68 10.89 -0.94 -20.39
CA ASN A 68 11.19 -1.30 -21.79
C ASN A 68 9.98 -1.86 -22.56
N ILE A 69 8.78 -1.76 -21.99
CA ILE A 69 7.53 -2.18 -22.67
C ILE A 69 6.93 -0.98 -23.40
N TYR A 70 6.57 -1.21 -24.65
CA TYR A 70 5.79 -0.29 -25.48
C TYR A 70 4.47 -0.98 -25.82
N LEU A 71 3.37 -0.35 -25.48
CA LEU A 71 2.03 -0.86 -25.73
C LEU A 71 1.19 0.23 -26.39
N GLY A 72 0.66 -0.07 -27.56
CA GLY A 72 -0.26 0.80 -28.29
C GLY A 72 -1.57 0.06 -28.59
N VAL A 73 -2.63 0.80 -28.75
CA VAL A 73 -3.92 0.32 -29.26
C VAL A 73 -4.26 1.09 -30.51
N ASP A 74 -4.51 0.38 -31.58
CA ASP A 74 -4.95 0.90 -32.86
C ASP A 74 -6.25 0.20 -33.30
N GLU A 75 -6.85 0.62 -34.41
CA GLU A 75 -8.03 -0.04 -35.00
C GLU A 75 -7.77 -1.51 -35.33
N ASP A 76 -6.51 -1.88 -35.66
CA ASP A 76 -6.07 -3.24 -35.94
C ASP A 76 -5.81 -4.10 -34.67
N GLY A 77 -5.93 -3.53 -33.45
CA GLY A 77 -5.79 -4.23 -32.17
C GLY A 77 -4.64 -3.75 -31.29
N LEU A 78 -4.22 -4.62 -30.36
CA LEU A 78 -3.14 -4.37 -29.41
C LEU A 78 -1.78 -4.59 -30.09
N GLN A 79 -1.01 -3.52 -30.24
CA GLN A 79 0.39 -3.60 -30.68
C GLN A 79 1.30 -3.63 -29.46
N PHE A 80 2.12 -4.68 -29.39
CA PHE A 80 3.10 -4.88 -28.33
C PHE A 80 4.52 -4.89 -28.90
N SER A 81 5.39 -4.04 -28.38
CA SER A 81 6.81 -4.04 -28.71
C SER A 81 7.66 -4.02 -27.44
N PHE A 82 8.81 -4.69 -27.49
CA PHE A 82 9.74 -4.79 -26.38
C PHE A 82 11.12 -4.26 -26.83
N LEU A 83 11.77 -3.46 -26.02
CA LEU A 83 13.06 -2.82 -26.21
C LEU A 83 13.09 -1.62 -27.18
N SER A 84 12.25 -1.54 -28.18
CA SER A 84 12.25 -0.43 -29.13
C SER A 84 10.81 -0.01 -29.48
N ASN A 85 10.61 1.27 -29.74
CA ASN A 85 9.34 1.76 -30.25
C ASN A 85 9.21 1.43 -31.75
N THR A 86 8.75 0.21 -32.04
CA THR A 86 8.50 -0.27 -33.40
C THR A 86 7.00 -0.24 -33.73
N ASN A 87 6.19 0.31 -32.83
CA ASN A 87 4.74 0.41 -33.04
C ASN A 87 4.47 1.44 -34.14
N GLN A 88 4.03 0.98 -35.29
CA GLN A 88 3.49 1.83 -36.36
C GLN A 88 2.00 2.01 -36.11
N LEU A 89 1.67 2.97 -35.25
CA LEU A 89 0.27 3.33 -34.98
C LEU A 89 -0.27 4.13 -36.17
N GLY A 90 -1.37 3.67 -36.75
CA GLY A 90 -2.12 4.40 -37.80
C GLY A 90 -2.75 5.70 -37.31
N GLU A 91 -3.40 6.43 -38.21
CA GLU A 91 -4.13 7.65 -37.86
C GLU A 91 -5.25 7.31 -36.86
N GLY A 92 -5.07 7.70 -35.58
CA GLY A 92 -6.02 7.44 -34.48
C GLY A 92 -5.52 6.47 -33.40
N GLY A 93 -4.37 5.83 -33.57
CA GLY A 93 -3.79 4.94 -32.56
C GLY A 93 -3.39 5.67 -31.28
N VAL A 94 -3.67 5.08 -30.12
CA VAL A 94 -3.34 5.63 -28.80
C VAL A 94 -2.21 4.82 -28.17
N GLU A 95 -1.08 5.46 -27.90
CA GLU A 95 0.00 4.86 -27.13
C GLU A 95 -0.39 4.79 -25.65
N LEU A 96 -0.57 3.57 -25.13
CA LEU A 96 -0.91 3.34 -23.73
C LEU A 96 0.31 3.38 -22.81
N ILE A 97 1.41 2.75 -23.26
CA ILE A 97 2.69 2.71 -22.51
C ILE A 97 3.81 3.01 -23.49
N ARG A 98 4.62 4.01 -23.17
CA ARG A 98 5.73 4.48 -24.00
C ARG A 98 7.07 4.26 -23.31
N GLY A 99 7.38 2.99 -23.01
CA GLY A 99 8.65 2.59 -22.43
C GLY A 99 9.10 3.49 -21.26
N PRO A 100 10.26 4.16 -21.38
CA PRO A 100 10.82 5.02 -20.33
C PRO A 100 9.94 6.22 -19.95
N MET A 101 9.11 6.73 -20.88
CA MET A 101 8.16 7.82 -20.62
C MET A 101 6.93 7.36 -19.85
N GLY A 102 6.71 6.04 -19.76
CA GLY A 102 5.60 5.45 -19.01
C GLY A 102 4.24 5.69 -19.67
N VAL A 103 3.25 6.04 -18.86
CA VAL A 103 1.87 6.28 -19.29
C VAL A 103 1.59 7.79 -19.22
N MET A 104 1.11 8.35 -20.34
CA MET A 104 0.73 9.76 -20.41
C MET A 104 -0.79 9.90 -20.40
N HIS A 105 -1.32 10.65 -19.46
CA HIS A 105 -2.75 10.94 -19.35
C HIS A 105 -3.05 12.39 -19.76
N SER A 106 -4.06 12.56 -20.59
CA SER A 106 -4.54 13.91 -20.91
C SER A 106 -5.38 14.54 -19.79
N GLN A 107 -5.97 13.72 -18.92
CA GLN A 107 -6.86 14.17 -17.85
C GLN A 107 -6.54 13.45 -16.53
N ARG A 108 -6.54 14.21 -15.42
CA ARG A 108 -6.49 13.66 -14.07
C ARG A 108 -7.86 13.12 -13.70
N ILE A 109 -7.96 11.80 -13.49
CA ILE A 109 -9.22 11.13 -13.14
C ILE A 109 -9.27 10.83 -11.64
N SER A 110 -8.12 10.82 -10.96
CA SER A 110 -8.08 10.53 -9.53
C SER A 110 -8.73 11.68 -8.72
N SER A 111 -9.54 11.28 -7.72
CA SER A 111 -10.17 12.17 -6.76
C SER A 111 -9.69 11.84 -5.36
N PHE A 112 -9.62 12.87 -4.48
CA PHE A 112 -9.35 12.67 -3.07
C PHE A 112 -10.34 11.70 -2.42
N VAL A 113 -11.62 11.80 -2.80
CA VAL A 113 -12.68 10.89 -2.29
C VAL A 113 -12.38 9.44 -2.67
N ALA A 114 -11.94 9.19 -3.91
CA ALA A 114 -11.56 7.84 -4.36
C ALA A 114 -10.38 7.29 -3.55
N GLY A 115 -9.38 8.12 -3.23
CA GLY A 115 -8.27 7.74 -2.37
C GLY A 115 -8.71 7.40 -0.95
N PHE A 116 -9.56 8.22 -0.36
CA PHE A 116 -10.10 7.99 0.97
C PHE A 116 -10.92 6.69 1.05
N VAL A 117 -11.80 6.46 0.08
CA VAL A 117 -12.59 5.22 -0.03
C VAL A 117 -11.67 4.01 -0.19
N LEU A 118 -10.64 4.12 -1.03
CA LEU A 118 -9.66 3.04 -1.21
C LEU A 118 -8.96 2.67 0.10
N VAL A 119 -8.53 3.66 0.89
CA VAL A 119 -7.90 3.42 2.20
C VAL A 119 -8.88 2.72 3.15
N LEU A 120 -10.14 3.16 3.20
CA LEU A 120 -11.16 2.50 4.03
C LEU A 120 -11.40 1.05 3.59
N VAL A 121 -11.53 0.80 2.29
CA VAL A 121 -11.70 -0.56 1.75
C VAL A 121 -10.48 -1.43 2.10
N ALA A 122 -9.27 -0.92 1.92
CA ALA A 122 -8.05 -1.63 2.26
C ALA A 122 -7.99 -1.97 3.76
N LEU A 123 -8.35 -1.03 4.65
CA LEU A 123 -8.42 -1.27 6.09
C LEU A 123 -9.43 -2.36 6.44
N VAL A 124 -10.62 -2.33 5.85
CA VAL A 124 -11.65 -3.37 6.07
C VAL A 124 -11.17 -4.73 5.60
N VAL A 125 -10.56 -4.82 4.41
CA VAL A 125 -10.02 -6.08 3.88
C VAL A 125 -8.93 -6.65 4.78
N ILE A 126 -7.97 -5.81 5.20
CA ILE A 126 -6.88 -6.25 6.08
C ILE A 126 -7.42 -6.64 7.45
N PHE A 127 -8.36 -5.88 8.02
CA PHE A 127 -8.95 -6.18 9.32
C PHE A 127 -9.70 -7.51 9.31
N ASN A 128 -10.48 -7.76 8.27
CA ASN A 128 -11.15 -9.04 8.06
C ASN A 128 -10.15 -10.19 7.89
N LEU A 129 -9.08 -9.97 7.10
CA LEU A 129 -8.05 -10.98 6.90
C LEU A 129 -7.35 -11.32 8.22
N VAL A 130 -6.93 -10.34 8.99
CA VAL A 130 -6.22 -10.54 10.28
C VAL A 130 -7.08 -11.28 11.29
N ASN A 131 -8.37 -10.96 11.38
CA ASN A 131 -9.30 -11.60 12.30
C ASN A 131 -9.83 -12.96 11.81
N SER A 132 -9.54 -13.35 10.57
CA SER A 132 -9.96 -14.62 9.99
C SER A 132 -9.15 -15.82 10.52
N ARG A 133 -9.58 -17.04 10.17
CA ARG A 133 -8.79 -18.27 10.43
C ARG A 133 -7.43 -18.23 9.72
N THR A 134 -7.40 -17.71 8.50
CA THR A 134 -6.19 -17.51 7.71
C THR A 134 -5.24 -16.52 8.39
N GLY A 135 -5.74 -15.40 8.90
CA GLY A 135 -4.95 -14.40 9.61
C GLY A 135 -4.29 -14.96 10.88
N ARG A 136 -5.02 -15.77 11.66
CA ARG A 136 -4.44 -16.44 12.83
C ARG A 136 -3.32 -17.41 12.46
N ALA A 137 -3.45 -18.14 11.36
CA ALA A 137 -2.38 -19.02 10.87
C ALA A 137 -1.15 -18.22 10.38
N ILE A 138 -1.37 -17.05 9.73
CA ILE A 138 -0.30 -16.13 9.33
C ILE A 138 0.44 -15.60 10.57
N MET A 139 -0.28 -15.19 11.61
CA MET A 139 0.32 -14.71 12.87
C MET A 139 1.11 -15.82 13.58
N ALA A 140 0.57 -17.03 13.69
CA ALA A 140 1.28 -18.17 14.26
C ALA A 140 2.59 -18.47 13.50
N ALA A 141 2.55 -18.43 12.16
CA ALA A 141 3.74 -18.62 11.33
C ALA A 141 4.78 -17.49 11.45
N ARG A 142 4.33 -16.26 11.77
CA ARG A 142 5.20 -15.12 12.05
C ARG A 142 5.91 -15.27 13.40
N ASP A 143 5.15 -15.66 14.43
CA ASP A 143 5.66 -15.71 15.81
C ASP A 143 6.64 -16.87 16.01
N ASN A 144 6.31 -18.07 15.51
CA ASN A 144 7.23 -19.20 15.52
C ASN A 144 6.92 -20.17 14.37
N ARG A 145 7.79 -20.18 13.36
CA ARG A 145 7.65 -21.02 12.17
C ARG A 145 7.64 -22.52 12.53
N ILE A 146 8.58 -22.96 13.39
CA ILE A 146 8.76 -24.38 13.73
C ILE A 146 7.54 -24.90 14.50
N ALA A 147 7.06 -24.11 15.47
CA ALA A 147 5.87 -24.46 16.24
C ALA A 147 4.61 -24.49 15.35
N ALA A 148 4.47 -23.59 14.38
CA ALA A 148 3.36 -23.61 13.45
C ALA A 148 3.38 -24.84 12.53
N GLU A 149 4.55 -25.23 12.03
CA GLU A 149 4.72 -26.43 11.20
C GLU A 149 4.43 -27.72 12.00
N SER A 150 4.79 -27.78 13.28
CA SER A 150 4.54 -28.95 14.14
C SER A 150 3.06 -29.22 14.41
N VAL A 151 2.21 -28.18 14.38
CA VAL A 151 0.75 -28.33 14.49
C VAL A 151 0.04 -28.43 13.12
N GLY A 152 0.80 -28.68 12.04
CA GLY A 152 0.27 -28.94 10.70
C GLY A 152 -0.05 -27.69 9.87
N ILE A 153 0.39 -26.50 10.28
CA ILE A 153 0.20 -25.27 9.50
C ILE A 153 1.24 -25.21 8.38
N SER A 154 0.77 -25.20 7.12
CA SER A 154 1.65 -25.04 5.94
C SER A 154 2.13 -23.59 5.80
N VAL A 155 3.24 -23.22 6.43
CA VAL A 155 3.77 -21.85 6.52
C VAL A 155 3.93 -21.19 5.16
N THR A 156 4.47 -21.92 4.16
CA THR A 156 4.66 -21.39 2.81
C THR A 156 3.34 -20.97 2.16
N LYS A 157 2.27 -21.76 2.31
CA LYS A 157 0.94 -21.46 1.78
C LYS A 157 0.37 -20.15 2.39
N TYR A 158 0.46 -20.01 3.70
CA TYR A 158 -0.09 -18.83 4.39
C TYR A 158 0.74 -17.57 4.12
N LYS A 159 2.06 -17.69 4.00
CA LYS A 159 2.92 -16.59 3.53
C LYS A 159 2.56 -16.16 2.09
N MET A 160 2.30 -17.13 1.20
CA MET A 160 1.87 -16.84 -0.16
C MET A 160 0.55 -16.06 -0.19
N ILE A 161 -0.44 -16.47 0.60
CA ILE A 161 -1.73 -15.76 0.69
C ILE A 161 -1.52 -14.32 1.15
N ALA A 162 -0.72 -14.11 2.21
CA ALA A 162 -0.41 -12.77 2.72
C ALA A 162 0.27 -11.90 1.65
N PHE A 163 1.24 -12.47 0.93
CA PHE A 163 2.00 -11.79 -0.11
C PHE A 163 1.11 -11.38 -1.30
N VAL A 164 0.27 -12.29 -1.79
CA VAL A 164 -0.64 -12.03 -2.90
C VAL A 164 -1.70 -11.00 -2.53
N VAL A 165 -2.28 -11.07 -1.33
CA VAL A 165 -3.27 -10.09 -0.86
C VAL A 165 -2.62 -8.71 -0.70
N SER A 166 -1.40 -8.63 -0.18
CA SER A 166 -0.64 -7.38 -0.10
C SER A 166 -0.40 -6.78 -1.48
N ALA A 167 0.04 -7.58 -2.45
CA ALA A 167 0.23 -7.15 -3.83
C ALA A 167 -1.08 -6.68 -4.48
N ALA A 168 -2.19 -7.42 -4.24
CA ALA A 168 -3.52 -7.06 -4.74
C ALA A 168 -4.00 -5.70 -4.20
N LEU A 169 -3.69 -5.36 -2.97
CA LEU A 169 -4.03 -4.05 -2.37
C LEU A 169 -3.10 -2.93 -2.85
N ALA A 170 -1.85 -3.24 -3.17
CA ALA A 170 -0.92 -2.25 -3.72
C ALA A 170 -1.27 -1.84 -5.16
N GLY A 171 -1.88 -2.75 -5.95
CA GLY A 171 -2.29 -2.48 -7.33
C GLY A 171 -3.21 -1.27 -7.49
N PRO A 172 -4.37 -1.21 -6.80
CA PRO A 172 -5.29 -0.06 -6.82
C PRO A 172 -4.64 1.24 -6.36
N ALA A 173 -3.79 1.18 -5.33
CA ALA A 173 -3.06 2.35 -4.84
C ALA A 173 -2.13 2.92 -5.91
N GLY A 174 -1.38 2.04 -6.61
CA GLY A 174 -0.55 2.43 -7.74
C GLY A 174 -1.35 2.95 -8.93
N THR A 175 -2.53 2.38 -9.22
CA THR A 175 -3.44 2.86 -10.26
C THR A 175 -3.96 4.26 -9.94
N LEU A 176 -4.42 4.48 -8.70
CA LEU A 176 -4.90 5.78 -8.26
C LEU A 176 -3.81 6.85 -8.35
N TYR A 177 -2.60 6.52 -7.93
CA TYR A 177 -1.44 7.40 -8.04
C TYR A 177 -1.14 7.72 -9.52
N GLY A 178 -1.12 6.70 -10.39
CA GLY A 178 -0.90 6.86 -11.83
C GLY A 178 -1.94 7.74 -12.50
N CYS A 179 -3.22 7.54 -12.22
CA CYS A 179 -4.33 8.36 -12.72
C CYS A 179 -4.36 9.78 -12.14
N GLY A 180 -3.60 10.06 -11.08
CA GLY A 180 -3.44 11.38 -10.48
C GLY A 180 -2.34 12.23 -11.12
N GLN A 181 -1.45 11.61 -11.87
CA GLN A 181 -0.33 12.27 -12.54
C GLN A 181 -0.62 12.44 -14.03
N ILE A 182 -0.14 13.53 -14.64
CA ILE A 182 -0.22 13.73 -16.10
C ILE A 182 0.73 12.74 -16.81
N THR A 183 1.92 12.54 -16.24
CA THR A 183 2.91 11.59 -16.74
C THR A 183 3.32 10.66 -15.58
N PHE A 184 3.25 9.37 -15.82
CA PHE A 184 3.51 8.35 -14.83
C PHE A 184 4.61 7.41 -15.31
N VAL A 185 5.81 7.58 -14.77
CA VAL A 185 7.01 6.84 -15.18
C VAL A 185 7.37 5.74 -14.17
N ALA A 186 7.80 4.59 -14.67
CA ALA A 186 8.19 3.44 -13.86
C ALA A 186 9.42 3.71 -12.98
N THR A 187 10.30 4.62 -13.39
CA THR A 187 11.54 4.97 -12.67
C THR A 187 11.31 5.59 -11.29
N LYS A 188 10.09 6.10 -11.01
CA LYS A 188 9.73 6.59 -9.67
C LYS A 188 9.51 5.47 -8.65
N PHE A 189 9.33 4.22 -9.10
CA PHE A 189 9.15 3.04 -8.24
C PHE A 189 10.48 2.30 -8.09
N ASP A 190 11.45 2.98 -7.55
CA ASP A 190 12.77 2.45 -7.29
C ASP A 190 12.88 1.84 -5.87
N PHE A 191 14.02 1.25 -5.60
CA PHE A 191 14.35 0.65 -4.31
C PHE A 191 14.31 1.68 -3.17
N ASN A 192 14.75 2.92 -3.41
CA ASN A 192 14.75 3.98 -2.39
C ASN A 192 13.33 4.32 -1.95
N THR A 193 12.38 4.39 -2.88
CA THR A 193 10.96 4.61 -2.58
C THR A 193 10.40 3.46 -1.75
N SER A 194 10.79 2.21 -2.04
CA SER A 194 10.37 1.04 -1.27
C SER A 194 10.92 1.07 0.16
N ILE A 195 12.17 1.46 0.35
CA ILE A 195 12.77 1.65 1.69
C ILE A 195 12.02 2.75 2.45
N LEU A 196 11.69 3.87 1.80
CA LEU A 196 10.96 4.97 2.43
C LEU A 196 9.60 4.51 2.98
N ILE A 197 8.86 3.73 2.19
CA ILE A 197 7.58 3.15 2.62
C ILE A 197 7.79 2.18 3.80
N LEU A 198 8.85 1.36 3.75
CA LEU A 198 9.19 0.45 4.84
C LEU A 198 9.47 1.22 6.14
N VAL A 199 10.21 2.34 6.06
CA VAL A 199 10.48 3.22 7.21
C VAL A 199 9.17 3.75 7.80
N PHE A 200 8.20 4.17 6.98
CA PHE A 200 6.89 4.63 7.47
C PHE A 200 6.15 3.54 8.26
N VAL A 201 6.19 2.29 7.77
CA VAL A 201 5.55 1.15 8.44
C VAL A 201 6.27 0.78 9.75
N VAL A 202 7.61 0.79 9.74
CA VAL A 202 8.42 0.48 10.95
C VAL A 202 8.19 1.53 12.03
N LEU A 203 8.18 2.81 11.67
CA LEU A 203 7.90 3.91 12.61
C LEU A 203 6.47 3.85 13.16
N GLY A 204 5.49 3.44 12.34
CA GLY A 204 4.11 3.24 12.79
C GLY A 204 3.93 2.04 13.72
N GLY A 205 4.93 1.16 13.79
CA GLY A 205 4.95 -0.07 14.57
C GLY A 205 4.49 -1.29 13.77
N LEU A 206 5.40 -2.26 13.62
CA LEU A 206 5.13 -3.52 12.93
C LEU A 206 3.95 -4.27 13.57
N GLY A 207 2.90 -4.52 12.80
CA GLY A 207 1.67 -5.17 13.27
C GLY A 207 0.59 -4.22 13.79
N ASN A 208 0.84 -2.92 13.85
CA ASN A 208 -0.15 -1.92 14.25
C ASN A 208 -0.64 -1.16 13.00
N MET A 209 -1.82 -1.52 12.48
CA MET A 209 -2.39 -0.89 11.28
C MET A 209 -2.63 0.61 11.44
N TRP A 210 -3.22 1.01 12.56
CA TRP A 210 -3.50 2.43 12.83
C TRP A 210 -2.22 3.25 12.97
N GLY A 211 -1.21 2.68 13.65
CA GLY A 211 0.10 3.31 13.77
C GLY A 211 0.75 3.53 12.40
N SER A 212 0.71 2.53 11.51
CA SER A 212 1.28 2.64 10.17
C SER A 212 0.57 3.69 9.31
N VAL A 213 -0.76 3.79 9.38
CA VAL A 213 -1.53 4.81 8.64
C VAL A 213 -1.21 6.22 9.15
N ILE A 214 -1.18 6.40 10.47
CA ILE A 214 -0.84 7.71 11.09
C ILE A 214 0.60 8.11 10.74
N ALA A 215 1.56 7.18 10.86
CA ALA A 215 2.95 7.44 10.54
C ALA A 215 3.14 7.79 9.05
N ALA A 216 2.53 7.02 8.15
CA ALA A 216 2.58 7.29 6.72
C ALA A 216 1.99 8.67 6.39
N THR A 217 0.85 9.02 6.97
CA THR A 217 0.22 10.34 6.77
C THR A 217 1.10 11.47 7.30
N ALA A 218 1.59 11.34 8.54
CA ALA A 218 2.43 12.36 9.16
C ALA A 218 3.73 12.58 8.38
N LEU A 219 4.43 11.49 8.00
CA LEU A 219 5.69 11.56 7.28
C LEU A 219 5.54 12.00 5.81
N THR A 220 4.37 11.81 5.21
CA THR A 220 4.07 12.32 3.87
C THR A 220 3.75 13.82 3.90
N ILE A 221 3.05 14.30 4.93
CA ILE A 221 2.71 15.73 5.08
C ILE A 221 3.94 16.54 5.52
N LEU A 222 4.83 15.95 6.31
CA LEU A 222 5.98 16.64 6.91
C LEU A 222 6.89 17.35 5.88
N PRO A 223 7.34 16.71 4.77
CA PRO A 223 8.16 17.39 3.76
C PRO A 223 7.41 18.53 3.07
N GLU A 224 6.09 18.42 2.91
CA GLU A 224 5.28 19.47 2.29
C GLU A 224 5.07 20.64 3.26
N ALA A 225 4.85 20.39 4.55
CA ALA A 225 4.78 21.43 5.58
C ALA A 225 6.12 22.18 5.73
N LEU A 226 7.24 21.48 5.53
CA LEU A 226 8.59 22.08 5.55
C LEU A 226 8.98 22.76 4.23
N ARG A 227 8.11 22.81 3.25
CA ARG A 227 8.38 23.43 1.94
C ARG A 227 8.75 24.92 2.03
N GLN A 228 8.29 25.60 3.07
CA GLN A 228 8.65 27.00 3.33
C GLN A 228 10.15 27.17 3.67
N PHE A 229 10.82 26.11 4.14
CA PHE A 229 12.26 26.08 4.46
C PHE A 229 13.06 25.51 3.29
N SER A 230 12.94 26.06 2.10
CA SER A 230 13.40 25.50 0.81
C SER A 230 14.80 24.86 0.83
N ASP A 231 15.79 25.55 1.42
CA ASP A 231 17.20 25.11 1.38
C ASP A 231 17.53 24.05 2.45
N TYR A 232 16.83 24.07 3.59
CA TYR A 232 17.08 23.15 4.70
C TYR A 232 16.06 22.01 4.81
N ARG A 233 15.11 21.91 3.90
CA ARG A 233 14.01 20.93 3.94
C ARG A 233 14.48 19.49 4.15
N MET A 234 15.50 19.06 3.38
CA MET A 234 16.03 17.69 3.48
C MET A 234 16.75 17.45 4.80
N LEU A 235 17.47 18.45 5.31
CA LEU A 235 18.18 18.35 6.57
C LEU A 235 17.20 18.30 7.76
N VAL A 236 16.20 19.17 7.78
CA VAL A 236 15.16 19.18 8.82
C VAL A 236 14.35 17.88 8.78
N TYR A 237 14.00 17.39 7.59
CA TYR A 237 13.32 16.11 7.43
C TYR A 237 14.13 14.95 8.01
N ALA A 238 15.44 14.87 7.70
CA ALA A 238 16.32 13.85 8.23
C ALA A 238 16.43 13.90 9.75
N ILE A 239 16.57 15.10 10.34
CA ILE A 239 16.63 15.30 11.79
C ILE A 239 15.32 14.86 12.45
N VAL A 240 14.16 15.28 11.90
CA VAL A 240 12.85 14.90 12.45
C VAL A 240 12.65 13.38 12.36
N LEU A 241 13.06 12.75 11.25
CA LEU A 241 12.95 11.31 11.08
C LEU A 241 13.80 10.55 12.13
N ILE A 242 15.03 11.00 12.38
CA ILE A 242 15.91 10.45 13.43
C ILE A 242 15.27 10.66 14.82
N LEU A 243 14.75 11.85 15.12
CA LEU A 243 14.08 12.15 16.39
C LEU A 243 12.85 11.27 16.60
N VAL A 244 12.01 11.10 15.59
CA VAL A 244 10.83 10.22 15.65
C VAL A 244 11.25 8.77 15.86
N MET A 245 12.29 8.31 15.17
CA MET A 245 12.82 6.96 15.35
C MET A 245 13.36 6.73 16.77
N LEU A 246 14.14 7.68 17.30
CA LEU A 246 14.64 7.65 18.69
C LEU A 246 13.48 7.68 19.70
N ALA A 247 12.48 8.53 19.48
CA ALA A 247 11.30 8.62 20.34
C ALA A 247 10.48 7.32 20.34
N THR A 248 10.33 6.69 19.20
CA THR A 248 9.55 5.44 19.06
C THR A 248 10.31 4.24 19.66
N HIS A 249 11.65 4.28 19.65
CA HIS A 249 12.49 3.17 20.16
C HIS A 249 12.84 3.32 21.66
N ASN A 250 12.65 4.50 22.24
CA ASN A 250 13.00 4.75 23.63
C ASN A 250 11.93 4.19 24.59
N PRO A 251 12.26 3.23 25.47
CA PRO A 251 11.30 2.60 26.39
C PRO A 251 10.67 3.58 27.38
N THR A 252 11.38 4.66 27.71
CA THR A 252 10.89 5.71 28.63
C THR A 252 9.72 6.50 28.02
N LEU A 253 9.78 6.77 26.70
CA LEU A 253 8.71 7.48 25.99
C LEU A 253 7.51 6.58 25.70
N ARG A 254 7.73 5.29 25.44
CA ARG A 254 6.63 4.30 25.37
C ARG A 254 5.85 4.26 26.68
N GLY A 255 6.52 4.23 27.82
CA GLY A 255 5.86 4.29 29.14
C GLY A 255 5.08 5.59 29.38
N PHE A 256 5.51 6.71 28.81
CA PHE A 256 4.78 7.97 28.87
C PHE A 256 3.52 7.95 28.00
N PHE A 257 3.60 7.43 26.77
CA PHE A 257 2.45 7.24 25.89
C PHE A 257 1.45 6.21 26.43
N ASP A 258 1.91 5.13 27.04
CA ASP A 258 1.06 4.14 27.70
C ASP A 258 0.36 4.72 28.94
N ARG A 259 1.03 5.59 29.68
CA ARG A 259 0.39 6.34 30.79
C ARG A 259 -0.68 7.32 30.31
N LEU A 260 -0.47 8.00 29.18
CA LEU A 260 -1.47 8.89 28.58
C LEU A 260 -2.67 8.07 28.06
N ARG A 261 -2.42 6.92 27.43
CA ARG A 261 -3.45 6.01 26.94
C ARG A 261 -4.23 5.35 28.09
N GLY A 262 -3.54 4.95 29.15
CA GLY A 262 -4.16 4.38 30.35
C GLY A 262 -5.02 5.40 31.14
N LYS A 263 -4.67 6.69 31.12
CA LYS A 263 -5.52 7.75 31.68
C LYS A 263 -6.79 8.00 30.87
N ALA A 264 -6.72 7.89 29.54
CA ALA A 264 -7.88 8.04 28.66
C ALA A 264 -8.88 6.89 28.84
N VAL A 265 -8.41 5.65 28.96
CA VAL A 265 -9.27 4.47 29.19
C VAL A 265 -9.89 4.49 30.58
N ARG A 266 -9.13 4.83 31.64
CA ARG A 266 -9.68 4.97 33.00
C ARG A 266 -10.70 6.11 33.13
N GLY A 267 -10.57 7.17 32.33
CA GLY A 267 -11.56 8.26 32.27
C GLY A 267 -12.90 7.82 31.69
N LEU A 268 -12.91 6.87 30.77
CA LEU A 268 -14.13 6.31 30.18
C LEU A 268 -14.84 5.31 31.12
N ASP A 269 -14.07 4.48 31.85
CA ASP A 269 -14.62 3.53 32.81
C ASP A 269 -15.26 4.22 34.03
N THR A 270 -14.63 5.28 34.54
CA THR A 270 -15.21 6.07 35.64
C THR A 270 -16.45 6.85 35.23
N ALA A 271 -16.59 7.23 33.95
CA ALA A 271 -17.80 7.89 33.44
C ALA A 271 -18.97 6.91 33.26
N SER A 272 -18.71 5.64 32.92
CA SER A 272 -19.73 4.59 32.78
C SER A 272 -20.27 4.15 34.15
N ILE A 273 -19.40 3.98 35.16
CA ILE A 273 -19.77 3.61 36.54
C ILE A 273 -20.62 4.71 37.19
N ARG A 274 -20.32 6.00 36.92
CA ARG A 274 -21.09 7.13 37.46
C ARG A 274 -22.49 7.29 36.84
N ARG A 275 -22.72 6.74 35.64
CA ARG A 275 -24.04 6.68 34.99
C ARG A 275 -24.87 5.50 35.47
N GLY A 276 -24.28 4.34 35.80
CA GLY A 276 -24.98 3.16 36.34
C GLY A 276 -25.45 3.31 37.78
N GLY A 277 -24.75 4.08 38.60
CA GLY A 277 -25.06 4.27 40.03
C GLY A 277 -26.20 5.27 40.34
N LYS A 278 -26.78 5.93 39.33
CA LYS A 278 -27.92 6.87 39.52
C LYS A 278 -29.30 6.26 39.31
N THR A 279 -29.38 5.05 38.79
CA THR A 279 -30.66 4.35 38.52
C THR A 279 -31.09 3.38 39.62
N GLU A 280 -30.28 3.12 40.66
CA GLU A 280 -30.57 2.11 41.70
C GLU A 280 -30.98 2.69 43.07
N LYS A 281 -31.16 4.01 43.20
CA LYS A 281 -31.62 4.69 44.44
C LYS A 281 -33.03 5.28 44.37
N GLY A 282 -33.91 4.69 43.58
CA GLY A 282 -35.28 5.19 43.39
C GLY A 282 -36.37 4.12 43.47
N GLY A 283 -36.22 3.07 44.28
CA GLY A 283 -37.22 1.99 44.33
C GLY A 283 -37.26 1.23 45.61
N ASP A 284 -37.35 1.95 46.75
CA ASP A 284 -37.81 1.28 47.97
C ASP A 284 -38.44 2.33 48.92
N ALA A 285 -39.71 2.64 48.66
CA ALA A 285 -40.63 3.27 49.58
C ALA A 285 -42.07 3.10 49.08
N ARG A 286 -42.66 1.92 49.30
CA ARG A 286 -44.07 1.71 49.67
C ARG A 286 -44.36 0.24 49.86
#